data_a15437721d49312a9baf116510b60cff
#
_entry.id   a15437721d49312a9baf116510b60cff
#
_cell.length_a   1.000
_cell.length_b   1.000
_cell.length_c   1.000
_cell.angle_alpha   90.00
_cell.angle_beta   90.00
_cell.angle_gamma   90.00
#
_symmetry.space_group_name_H-M   'P 1'
#
loop_
_entity.id
_entity.type
_entity.pdbx_description
1 polymer ?
#
loop_
_entity_poly.entity_id
_entity_poly.type
_entity_poly.pdbx_seq_one_letter_code
_entity_poly.pdbx_strand_id
1 'polypeptide(L)'
;RPSAGELASFVGSYYSAELAVQYALSVDRGRLVLRHRKLGTLPLTPTYPDGFFTAGFYLAFTQGVDGAVDGFTMSTARAWKVRFDRQ
;
A
#
# COMPACT_ATOMS: atom_id res chain seq x y z
N ARG A 1 -15.72 -0.06 5.30
CA ARG A 1 -15.29 -0.11 3.91
C ARG A 1 -14.83 1.28 3.43
N PRO A 2 -13.62 1.44 2.91
CA PRO A 2 -13.15 2.74 2.46
C PRO A 2 -14.00 3.28 1.31
N SER A 3 -14.21 4.58 1.29
CA SER A 3 -14.89 5.24 0.18
C SER A 3 -13.91 5.43 -0.98
N ALA A 4 -14.45 5.80 -2.15
CA ALA A 4 -13.61 6.07 -3.31
C ALA A 4 -12.61 7.20 -3.03
N GLY A 5 -13.05 8.22 -2.28
CA GLY A 5 -12.15 9.32 -1.93
C GLY A 5 -11.04 8.88 -1.00
N GLU A 6 -11.34 7.98 -0.06
CA GLU A 6 -10.32 7.45 0.82
C GLU A 6 -9.31 6.60 0.06
N LEU A 7 -9.79 5.77 -0.87
CA LEU A 7 -8.88 4.96 -1.69
C LEU A 7 -7.98 5.84 -2.54
N ALA A 8 -8.48 6.94 -3.06
CA ALA A 8 -7.69 7.83 -3.89
C ALA A 8 -6.51 8.43 -3.12
N SER A 9 -6.63 8.56 -1.81
CA SER A 9 -5.55 9.14 -1.00
C SER A 9 -4.32 8.23 -0.94
N PHE A 10 -4.46 6.95 -1.26
CA PHE A 10 -3.34 6.00 -1.24
C PHE A 10 -2.66 5.85 -2.59
N VAL A 11 -3.23 6.44 -3.65
CA VAL A 11 -2.68 6.29 -5.01
C VAL A 11 -1.33 6.98 -5.11
N GLY A 12 -0.37 6.31 -5.75
CA GLY A 12 0.95 6.88 -5.95
C GLY A 12 2.01 5.81 -6.11
N SER A 13 3.26 6.25 -6.19
CA SER A 13 4.41 5.35 -6.26
C SER A 13 5.08 5.29 -4.90
N TYR A 14 5.51 4.08 -4.51
CA TYR A 14 6.15 3.84 -3.22
C TYR A 14 7.42 3.03 -3.43
N TYR A 15 8.47 3.37 -2.68
CA TYR A 15 9.78 2.76 -2.87
C TYR A 15 10.34 2.27 -1.54
N SER A 16 10.91 1.07 -1.55
CA SER A 16 11.63 0.52 -0.41
C SER A 16 13.12 0.55 -0.69
N ALA A 17 13.86 1.34 0.08
CA ALA A 17 15.30 1.37 -0.04
C ALA A 17 15.93 0.04 0.38
N GLU A 18 15.30 -0.63 1.34
CA GLU A 18 15.80 -1.92 1.82
C GLU A 18 15.75 -2.99 0.75
N LEU A 19 14.65 -3.06 -0.01
CA LEU A 19 14.47 -4.07 -1.05
C LEU A 19 14.85 -3.58 -2.44
N ALA A 20 15.04 -2.26 -2.60
CA ALA A 20 15.26 -1.64 -3.90
C ALA A 20 14.12 -1.98 -4.86
N VAL A 21 12.89 -1.91 -4.37
CA VAL A 21 11.68 -2.25 -5.12
C VAL A 21 10.72 -1.10 -5.09
N GLN A 22 10.09 -0.83 -6.23
CA GLN A 22 9.05 0.19 -6.35
C GLN A 22 7.73 -0.45 -6.68
N TYR A 23 6.68 -0.05 -5.94
CA TYR A 23 5.31 -0.44 -6.24
C TYR A 23 4.51 0.80 -6.60
N ALA A 24 3.52 0.60 -7.46
CA ALA A 24 2.55 1.64 -7.77
C ALA A 24 1.20 1.22 -7.22
N LEU A 25 0.50 2.14 -6.58
CA LEU A 25 -0.84 1.90 -6.07
C LEU A 25 -1.81 2.73 -6.88
N SER A 26 -2.90 2.10 -7.30
CA SER A 26 -3.94 2.76 -8.07
C SER A 26 -5.30 2.20 -7.69
N VAL A 27 -6.37 2.84 -8.17
CA VAL A 27 -7.72 2.35 -7.93
C VAL A 27 -8.24 1.78 -9.25
N ASP A 28 -8.75 0.56 -9.18
CA ASP A 28 -9.36 -0.10 -10.33
C ASP A 28 -10.68 -0.70 -9.89
N ARG A 29 -11.77 -0.27 -10.54
CA ARG A 29 -13.12 -0.76 -10.27
C ARG A 29 -13.49 -0.68 -8.79
N GLY A 30 -13.15 0.43 -8.16
CA GLY A 30 -13.50 0.66 -6.76
C GLY A 30 -12.63 -0.05 -5.76
N ARG A 31 -11.53 -0.66 -6.18
CA ARG A 31 -10.59 -1.33 -5.29
C ARG A 31 -9.20 -0.73 -5.44
N LEU A 32 -8.48 -0.68 -4.33
CA LEU A 32 -7.07 -0.32 -4.37
C LEU A 32 -6.28 -1.52 -4.86
N VAL A 33 -5.39 -1.31 -5.82
CA VAL A 33 -4.57 -2.38 -6.38
C VAL A 33 -3.10 -1.98 -6.31
N LEU A 34 -2.26 -2.98 -6.10
CA LEU A 34 -0.81 -2.82 -6.07
C LEU A 34 -0.24 -3.37 -7.37
N ARG A 35 0.61 -2.59 -8.02
CA ARG A 35 1.22 -2.99 -9.28
C ARG A 35 2.71 -3.13 -9.13
N HIS A 36 3.25 -4.22 -9.66
CA HIS A 36 4.67 -4.47 -9.71
C HIS A 36 5.03 -4.99 -11.08
N ARG A 37 6.21 -4.59 -11.58
CA ARG A 37 6.63 -4.94 -12.94
C ARG A 37 6.61 -6.43 -13.19
N LYS A 38 7.03 -7.23 -12.22
CA LYS A 38 7.12 -8.68 -12.38
C LYS A 38 5.90 -9.41 -11.85
N LEU A 39 5.31 -8.91 -10.76
CA LEU A 39 4.20 -9.59 -10.11
C LEU A 39 2.85 -9.26 -10.75
N GLY A 40 2.80 -8.22 -11.57
CA GLY A 40 1.54 -7.80 -12.15
C GLY A 40 0.72 -6.97 -11.20
N THR A 41 -0.59 -7.17 -11.21
CA THR A 41 -1.53 -6.39 -10.42
C THR A 41 -2.14 -7.25 -9.33
N LEU A 42 -2.06 -6.78 -8.08
CA LEU A 42 -2.61 -7.48 -6.93
C LEU A 42 -3.70 -6.62 -6.29
N PRO A 43 -4.94 -7.11 -6.21
CA PRO A 43 -5.98 -6.36 -5.52
C PRO A 43 -5.76 -6.40 -4.01
N LEU A 44 -6.02 -5.26 -3.35
CA LEU A 44 -5.86 -5.14 -1.91
C LEU A 44 -7.21 -5.21 -1.23
N THR A 45 -7.29 -5.99 -0.14
CA THR A 45 -8.49 -6.15 0.63
C THR A 45 -8.40 -5.29 1.88
N PRO A 46 -9.34 -4.35 2.12
CA PRO A 46 -9.32 -3.54 3.33
C PRO A 46 -9.50 -4.40 4.58
N THR A 47 -8.72 -4.12 5.62
CA THR A 47 -8.84 -4.83 6.90
C THR A 47 -9.26 -3.90 8.01
N TYR A 48 -8.64 -2.71 8.11
CA TYR A 48 -8.98 -1.68 9.08
C TYR A 48 -8.58 -0.35 8.46
N PRO A 49 -8.92 0.79 9.05
CA PRO A 49 -8.52 2.07 8.47
C PRO A 49 -7.01 2.11 8.23
N ASP A 50 -6.63 2.47 7.00
CA ASP A 50 -5.24 2.51 6.55
C ASP A 50 -4.56 1.15 6.48
N GLY A 51 -5.31 0.05 6.65
CA GLY A 51 -4.75 -1.30 6.57
C GLY A 51 -5.34 -2.10 5.43
N PHE A 52 -4.49 -2.86 4.74
CA PHE A 52 -4.89 -3.69 3.61
C PHE A 52 -4.14 -5.02 3.64
N PHE A 53 -4.68 -6.00 2.93
CA PHE A 53 -4.11 -7.34 2.86
C PHE A 53 -4.06 -7.81 1.42
N THR A 54 -2.97 -8.44 1.00
CA THR A 54 -2.87 -9.09 -0.29
C THR A 54 -1.75 -10.13 -0.27
N ALA A 55 -2.01 -11.30 -0.86
CA ALA A 55 -0.99 -12.33 -1.12
C ALA A 55 -0.15 -12.68 0.11
N GLY A 56 -0.76 -12.69 1.30
CA GLY A 56 -0.04 -13.03 2.54
C GLY A 56 0.66 -11.86 3.20
N PHE A 57 0.52 -10.65 2.67
CA PHE A 57 1.15 -9.45 3.22
C PHE A 57 0.10 -8.50 3.76
N TYR A 58 0.46 -7.80 4.82
CA TYR A 58 -0.35 -6.73 5.37
C TYR A 58 0.33 -5.41 5.08
N LEU A 59 -0.43 -4.43 4.58
CA LEU A 59 0.06 -3.09 4.31
C LEU A 59 -0.59 -2.15 5.31
N ALA A 60 0.21 -1.43 6.07
CA ALA A 60 -0.28 -0.41 7.01
C ALA A 60 0.23 0.94 6.54
N PHE A 61 -0.67 1.77 6.05
CA PHE A 61 -0.32 3.10 5.55
C PHE A 61 -0.13 4.06 6.70
N THR A 62 0.83 4.97 6.53
CA THR A 62 1.13 5.98 7.54
C THR A 62 0.90 7.37 6.94
N GLN A 63 0.72 8.35 7.82
CA GLN A 63 0.49 9.73 7.41
C GLN A 63 1.59 10.61 7.96
N GLY A 64 2.00 11.60 7.16
CA GLY A 64 2.96 12.58 7.60
C GLY A 64 2.33 13.67 8.43
N VAL A 65 3.13 14.67 8.78
CA VAL A 65 2.70 15.76 9.66
C VAL A 65 1.56 16.57 9.04
N ASP A 66 1.43 16.57 7.72
CA ASP A 66 0.38 17.30 7.02
C ASP A 66 -0.89 16.47 6.84
N GLY A 67 -0.92 15.25 7.37
CA GLY A 67 -2.06 14.37 7.24
C GLY A 67 -2.13 13.59 5.94
N ALA A 68 -1.21 13.84 5.00
CA ALA A 68 -1.17 13.09 3.74
C ALA A 68 -0.42 11.78 3.92
N VAL A 69 -0.82 10.78 3.14
CA VAL A 69 -0.16 9.46 3.18
C VAL A 69 1.30 9.62 2.75
N ASP A 70 2.23 9.18 3.58
CA ASP A 70 3.66 9.30 3.28
C ASP A 70 4.34 7.97 2.98
N GLY A 71 3.64 6.86 3.17
CA GLY A 71 4.21 5.56 2.88
C GLY A 71 3.40 4.45 3.52
N PHE A 72 3.95 3.24 3.50
CA PHE A 72 3.34 2.12 4.20
C PHE A 72 4.41 1.15 4.67
N THR A 73 4.04 0.33 5.64
CA THR A 73 4.86 -0.78 6.09
C THR A 73 4.21 -2.07 5.62
N MET A 74 4.99 -2.91 4.95
CA MET A 74 4.54 -4.22 4.50
C MET A 74 5.05 -5.27 5.47
N SER A 75 4.17 -6.12 5.95
CA SER A 75 4.57 -7.13 6.92
C SER A 75 3.91 -8.47 6.61
N THR A 76 4.52 -9.54 7.12
CA THR A 76 3.93 -10.87 7.08
C THR A 76 3.46 -11.23 8.48
N ALA A 77 2.77 -12.39 8.60
CA ALA A 77 2.32 -12.86 9.90
C ALA A 77 3.49 -13.16 10.85
N ARG A 78 4.71 -13.25 10.33
CA ARG A 78 5.90 -13.55 11.13
C ARG A 78 6.70 -12.33 11.52
N ALA A 79 6.08 -11.18 11.57
CA ALA A 79 6.71 -9.94 12.01
C ALA A 79 7.83 -9.42 11.10
N TRP A 80 7.95 -9.93 9.88
CA TRP A 80 8.84 -9.34 8.88
C TRP A 80 8.23 -8.01 8.45
N LYS A 81 9.02 -6.95 8.48
CA LYS A 81 8.52 -5.61 8.17
C LYS A 81 9.46 -4.89 7.23
N VAL A 82 8.89 -4.28 6.20
CA VAL A 82 9.66 -3.49 5.24
C VAL A 82 8.94 -2.18 5.00
N ARG A 83 9.68 -1.09 5.04
CA ARG A 83 9.13 0.24 4.84
C ARG A 83 9.17 0.63 3.37
N PHE A 84 8.06 1.18 2.89
CA PHE A 84 7.96 1.78 1.57
C PHE A 84 7.60 3.25 1.73
N ASP A 85 8.39 4.12 1.15
CA ASP A 85 8.15 5.55 1.23
C ASP A 85 7.51 6.06 -0.05
N ARG A 86 6.55 6.97 0.10
CA ARG A 86 5.87 7.54 -1.04
C ARG A 86 6.81 8.48 -1.80
N GLN A 87 6.79 8.34 -3.10
CA GLN A 87 7.64 9.14 -3.97
C GLN A 87 6.95 10.40 -4.46
#